data_e67de63c1a91ce93e955f7e03776ff0c
#
_entry.id   e67de63c1a91ce93e955f7e03776ff0c
#
_cell.length_a   1.000
_cell.length_b   1.000
_cell.length_c   1.000
_cell.angle_alpha   90.00
_cell.angle_beta   90.00
_cell.angle_gamma   90.00
#
_symmetry.space_group_name_H-M   'P 1'
#
loop_
_entity.id
_entity.type
_entity.pdbx_description
1 polymer ?
#
loop_
_entity_poly.entity_id
_entity_poly.type
_entity_poly.pdbx_seq_one_letter_code
_entity_poly.pdbx_strand_id
1 'polypeptide(L)'
;MDKVKDKALTFDDVLLVPAYSDFLPSQASLKTSLTKNIEINLPLVSAAMDTVTEYRMAIALAEAGGIGILHKNCSIKEQMNAVRNVKKYESGVVRDPTTINSNKTIGQLKQLTDELNVSGMPVVDDGVVKGIVTSRDFRYAD
;
A
#
# COMPACT_ATOMS: atom_id res chain seq x y z
N MET A 1 5.49 -24.90 36.52
CA MET A 1 4.49 -24.19 35.71
C MET A 1 4.41 -24.90 34.37
N ASP A 2 3.33 -25.65 34.12
CA ASP A 2 3.17 -26.32 32.82
C ASP A 2 3.12 -25.31 31.70
N LYS A 3 4.06 -25.43 30.77
CA LYS A 3 4.15 -24.56 29.58
C LYS A 3 3.14 -24.94 28.48
N VAL A 4 2.60 -26.15 28.57
CA VAL A 4 1.57 -26.68 27.66
C VAL A 4 0.25 -26.66 28.40
N LYS A 5 -0.70 -25.88 27.91
CA LYS A 5 -2.02 -25.74 28.57
C LYS A 5 -3.08 -26.61 27.93
N ASP A 6 -3.20 -26.56 26.61
CA ASP A 6 -4.29 -27.21 25.89
C ASP A 6 -3.80 -27.78 24.54
N LYS A 7 -4.57 -28.72 24.01
CA LYS A 7 -4.39 -29.23 22.65
C LYS A 7 -4.91 -28.21 21.66
N ALA A 8 -4.06 -27.80 20.71
CA ALA A 8 -4.45 -26.95 19.59
C ALA A 8 -4.32 -27.73 18.29
N LEU A 9 -5.22 -27.48 17.35
CA LEU A 9 -5.21 -28.07 16.02
C LEU A 9 -4.67 -27.06 15.00
N THR A 10 -3.95 -27.55 13.99
CA THR A 10 -3.55 -26.80 12.81
C THR A 10 -4.41 -27.22 11.62
N PHE A 11 -4.30 -26.47 10.50
CA PHE A 11 -5.03 -26.86 9.28
C PHE A 11 -4.57 -28.21 8.71
N ASP A 12 -3.37 -28.65 9.04
CA ASP A 12 -2.86 -29.99 8.66
C ASP A 12 -3.56 -31.14 9.43
N ASP A 13 -4.16 -30.81 10.57
CA ASP A 13 -4.82 -31.80 11.45
C ASP A 13 -6.32 -31.94 11.16
N VAL A 14 -6.91 -31.08 10.30
CA VAL A 14 -8.37 -30.99 10.12
C VAL A 14 -8.75 -30.85 8.67
N LEU A 15 -9.98 -31.29 8.37
CA LEU A 15 -10.65 -31.06 7.08
C LEU A 15 -11.97 -30.35 7.31
N LEU A 16 -12.36 -29.49 6.37
CA LEU A 16 -13.69 -28.88 6.39
C LEU A 16 -14.74 -29.92 6.01
N VAL A 17 -15.80 -30.02 6.78
CA VAL A 17 -16.93 -30.86 6.45
C VAL A 17 -17.71 -30.23 5.30
N PRO A 18 -17.94 -30.93 4.18
CA PRO A 18 -18.77 -30.43 3.10
C PRO A 18 -20.19 -30.10 3.59
N ALA A 19 -20.73 -28.97 3.13
CA ALA A 19 -22.07 -28.55 3.42
C ALA A 19 -22.85 -28.30 2.13
N TYR A 20 -24.17 -28.24 2.23
CA TYR A 20 -25.02 -27.86 1.11
C TYR A 20 -24.74 -26.44 0.64
N SER A 21 -24.71 -26.23 -0.66
CA SER A 21 -24.59 -24.91 -1.28
C SER A 21 -25.63 -24.78 -2.38
N ASP A 22 -26.33 -23.64 -2.39
CA ASP A 22 -27.37 -23.29 -3.37
C ASP A 22 -26.93 -22.16 -4.31
N PHE A 23 -25.66 -21.80 -4.30
CA PHE A 23 -25.08 -20.77 -5.16
C PHE A 23 -23.80 -21.26 -5.86
N LEU A 24 -23.50 -20.66 -7.00
CA LEU A 24 -22.25 -20.92 -7.74
C LEU A 24 -21.06 -20.21 -7.08
N PRO A 25 -19.82 -20.73 -7.25
CA PRO A 25 -18.61 -20.07 -6.71
C PRO A 25 -18.45 -18.60 -7.13
N SER A 26 -18.88 -18.25 -8.35
CA SER A 26 -18.86 -16.87 -8.85
C SER A 26 -19.84 -15.92 -8.15
N GLN A 27 -20.82 -16.46 -7.42
CA GLN A 27 -21.81 -15.70 -6.67
C GLN A 27 -21.43 -15.55 -5.19
N ALA A 28 -20.32 -16.20 -4.76
CA ALA A 28 -19.87 -16.15 -3.39
C ALA A 28 -19.39 -14.73 -3.02
N SER A 29 -19.90 -14.20 -1.92
CA SER A 29 -19.37 -12.96 -1.33
C SER A 29 -18.18 -13.30 -0.44
N LEU A 30 -17.04 -12.67 -0.73
CA LEU A 30 -15.82 -12.81 0.07
C LEU A 30 -15.70 -11.71 1.14
N LYS A 31 -16.67 -10.79 1.20
CA LYS A 31 -16.68 -9.70 2.18
C LYS A 31 -16.71 -10.26 3.61
N THR A 32 -15.81 -9.77 4.44
CA THR A 32 -15.67 -10.22 5.82
C THR A 32 -15.23 -9.10 6.75
N SER A 33 -15.47 -9.27 8.04
CA SER A 33 -15.03 -8.33 9.07
C SER A 33 -13.67 -8.75 9.62
N LEU A 34 -12.66 -7.91 9.44
CA LEU A 34 -11.34 -8.09 10.06
C LEU A 34 -11.40 -7.73 11.56
N THR A 35 -12.11 -6.67 11.88
CA THR A 35 -12.38 -6.22 13.24
C THR A 35 -13.82 -5.74 13.36
N LYS A 36 -14.25 -5.33 14.56
CA LYS A 36 -15.59 -4.74 14.77
C LYS A 36 -15.89 -3.56 13.84
N ASN A 37 -14.87 -2.83 13.39
CA ASN A 37 -15.02 -1.58 12.64
C ASN A 37 -14.31 -1.60 11.28
N ILE A 38 -13.69 -2.71 10.89
CA ILE A 38 -12.97 -2.83 9.62
C ILE A 38 -13.50 -4.03 8.86
N GLU A 39 -14.07 -3.76 7.70
CA GLU A 39 -14.47 -4.76 6.73
C GLU A 39 -13.49 -4.77 5.55
N ILE A 40 -13.26 -5.95 4.98
CA ILE A 40 -12.46 -6.16 3.77
C ILE A 40 -13.28 -6.96 2.76
N ASN A 41 -13.06 -6.69 1.48
CA ASN A 41 -13.80 -7.34 0.39
C ASN A 41 -13.19 -8.69 0.00
N LEU A 42 -11.90 -8.87 0.29
CA LEU A 42 -11.17 -10.12 0.08
C LEU A 42 -10.53 -10.52 1.42
N PRO A 43 -10.79 -11.76 1.94
CA PRO A 43 -10.28 -12.18 3.25
C PRO A 43 -8.80 -12.56 3.21
N LEU A 44 -7.96 -11.68 2.68
CA LEU A 44 -6.51 -11.81 2.63
C LEU A 44 -5.84 -10.70 3.43
N VAL A 45 -4.95 -11.12 4.32
CA VAL A 45 -4.14 -10.23 5.15
C VAL A 45 -2.68 -10.65 4.99
N SER A 46 -1.79 -9.74 4.56
CA SER A 46 -0.36 -10.06 4.52
C SER A 46 0.30 -9.86 5.88
N ALA A 47 1.24 -10.75 6.18
CA ALA A 47 1.96 -10.75 7.46
C ALA A 47 2.84 -9.51 7.64
N ALA A 48 2.94 -9.03 8.89
CA ALA A 48 3.79 -7.91 9.29
C ALA A 48 5.28 -8.32 9.35
N MET A 49 5.84 -8.70 8.22
CA MET A 49 7.23 -9.14 8.06
C MET A 49 7.94 -8.28 7.03
N ASP A 50 9.19 -7.91 7.28
CA ASP A 50 10.02 -7.08 6.41
C ASP A 50 10.29 -7.67 5.03
N THR A 51 10.28 -9.01 4.93
CA THR A 51 10.42 -9.74 3.66
C THR A 51 9.09 -10.02 2.95
N VAL A 52 7.96 -9.61 3.52
CA VAL A 52 6.61 -9.91 3.01
C VAL A 52 5.84 -8.65 2.70
N THR A 53 5.67 -7.75 3.69
CA THR A 53 4.76 -6.61 3.57
C THR A 53 5.48 -5.28 3.68
N GLU A 54 5.97 -4.81 2.55
CA GLU A 54 6.34 -3.42 2.32
C GLU A 54 5.16 -2.64 1.73
N TYR A 55 5.29 -1.31 1.59
CA TYR A 55 4.20 -0.46 1.11
C TYR A 55 3.60 -0.89 -0.25
N ARG A 56 4.42 -1.46 -1.16
CA ARG A 56 3.94 -1.97 -2.46
C ARG A 56 3.00 -3.15 -2.32
N MET A 57 3.33 -4.11 -1.45
CA MET A 57 2.46 -5.26 -1.16
C MET A 57 1.16 -4.79 -0.49
N ALA A 58 1.25 -3.84 0.45
CA ALA A 58 0.07 -3.27 1.10
C ALA A 58 -0.87 -2.58 0.09
N ILE A 59 -0.31 -1.85 -0.89
CA ILE A 59 -1.08 -1.25 -1.99
C ILE A 59 -1.75 -2.34 -2.84
N ALA A 60 -0.99 -3.32 -3.31
CA ALA A 60 -1.52 -4.38 -4.18
C ALA A 60 -2.65 -5.17 -3.51
N LEU A 61 -2.53 -5.47 -2.20
CA LEU A 61 -3.61 -6.11 -1.45
C LEU A 61 -4.82 -5.20 -1.27
N ALA A 62 -4.62 -3.91 -1.02
CA ALA A 62 -5.72 -2.96 -0.91
C ALA A 62 -6.49 -2.84 -2.23
N GLU A 63 -5.81 -2.80 -3.38
CA GLU A 63 -6.44 -2.82 -4.71
C GLU A 63 -7.24 -4.09 -4.96
N ALA A 64 -6.77 -5.23 -4.45
CA ALA A 64 -7.50 -6.51 -4.54
C ALA A 64 -8.67 -6.61 -3.54
N GLY A 65 -8.79 -5.70 -2.58
CA GLY A 65 -9.84 -5.71 -1.56
C GLY A 65 -9.44 -6.36 -0.23
N GLY A 66 -8.17 -6.76 -0.08
CA GLY A 66 -7.57 -7.25 1.16
C GLY A 66 -6.89 -6.13 1.96
N ILE A 67 -5.96 -6.50 2.85
CA ILE A 67 -5.21 -5.54 3.66
C ILE A 67 -3.77 -6.01 3.93
N GLY A 68 -2.81 -5.09 3.84
CA GLY A 68 -1.43 -5.32 4.23
C GLY A 68 -1.12 -4.76 5.61
N ILE A 69 -0.41 -5.53 6.43
CA ILE A 69 0.06 -5.08 7.74
C ILE A 69 1.54 -4.74 7.64
N LEU A 70 1.88 -3.46 7.73
CA LEU A 70 3.26 -2.99 7.68
C LEU A 70 4.03 -3.44 8.92
N HIS A 71 5.27 -3.90 8.72
CA HIS A 71 6.13 -4.37 9.80
C HIS A 71 6.77 -3.21 10.61
N LYS A 72 7.34 -3.54 11.75
CA LYS A 72 8.05 -2.61 12.63
C LYS A 72 9.59 -2.68 12.53
N ASN A 73 10.14 -3.58 11.70
CA ASN A 73 11.60 -3.74 11.54
C ASN A 73 12.20 -2.67 10.63
N CYS A 74 11.99 -1.42 10.99
CA CYS A 74 12.46 -0.23 10.28
C CYS A 74 12.46 0.95 11.25
N SER A 75 13.08 2.06 10.87
CA SER A 75 13.02 3.29 11.65
C SER A 75 11.60 3.90 11.64
N ILE A 76 11.30 4.73 12.62
CA ILE A 76 10.02 5.46 12.70
C ILE A 76 9.77 6.26 11.41
N LYS A 77 10.83 6.89 10.86
CA LYS A 77 10.73 7.70 9.63
C LYS A 77 10.38 6.84 8.41
N GLU A 78 10.99 5.67 8.28
CA GLU A 78 10.71 4.73 7.19
C GLU A 78 9.28 4.19 7.27
N GLN A 79 8.83 3.76 8.46
CA GLN A 79 7.46 3.29 8.65
C GLN A 79 6.44 4.38 8.36
N MET A 80 6.69 5.61 8.84
CA MET A 80 5.83 6.77 8.54
C MET A 80 5.74 7.03 7.03
N ASN A 81 6.86 6.94 6.30
CA ASN A 81 6.87 7.10 4.85
C ASN A 81 6.14 5.96 4.14
N ALA A 82 6.31 4.72 4.58
CA ALA A 82 5.57 3.57 4.05
C ALA A 82 4.05 3.75 4.22
N VAL A 83 3.59 4.13 5.42
CA VAL A 83 2.17 4.45 5.67
C VAL A 83 1.68 5.59 4.78
N ARG A 84 2.48 6.66 4.67
CA ARG A 84 2.14 7.81 3.81
C ARG A 84 1.98 7.39 2.35
N ASN A 85 2.89 6.56 1.82
CA ASN A 85 2.82 6.05 0.45
C ASN A 85 1.54 5.23 0.22
N VAL A 86 1.19 4.33 1.14
CA VAL A 86 -0.06 3.56 1.06
C VAL A 86 -1.28 4.48 1.10
N LYS A 87 -1.32 5.45 2.05
CA LYS A 87 -2.49 6.35 2.22
C LYS A 87 -2.65 7.37 1.10
N LYS A 88 -1.56 7.78 0.45
CA LYS A 88 -1.60 8.67 -0.71
C LYS A 88 -1.91 7.95 -2.02
N TYR A 89 -1.76 6.62 -2.04
CA TYR A 89 -2.03 5.83 -3.22
C TYR A 89 -3.54 5.68 -3.43
N GLU A 90 -4.01 6.19 -4.55
CA GLU A 90 -5.33 5.87 -5.10
C GLU A 90 -5.14 5.50 -6.57
N SER A 91 -5.82 4.45 -7.04
CA SER A 91 -5.69 3.98 -8.43
C SER A 91 -5.97 5.13 -9.41
N GLY A 92 -4.94 5.54 -10.14
CA GLY A 92 -5.01 6.59 -11.15
C GLY A 92 -5.06 8.04 -10.64
N VAL A 93 -5.11 8.25 -9.32
CA VAL A 93 -5.15 9.61 -8.74
C VAL A 93 -4.20 9.72 -7.55
N VAL A 94 -3.28 10.66 -7.59
CA VAL A 94 -2.43 11.03 -6.46
C VAL A 94 -3.07 12.21 -5.75
N ARG A 95 -3.68 11.99 -4.59
CA ARG A 95 -4.17 13.07 -3.73
C ARG A 95 -3.00 13.76 -3.04
N ASP A 96 -3.02 15.11 -3.01
CA ASP A 96 -1.96 15.91 -2.41
C ASP A 96 -0.56 15.55 -2.97
N PRO A 97 -0.33 15.73 -4.31
CA PRO A 97 0.95 15.45 -4.92
C PRO A 97 2.02 16.39 -4.40
N THR A 98 3.27 15.91 -4.33
CA THR A 98 4.39 16.82 -4.10
C THR A 98 4.55 17.73 -5.30
N THR A 99 4.54 19.03 -5.07
CA THR A 99 4.65 20.07 -6.12
C THR A 99 6.03 20.69 -6.10
N ILE A 100 6.41 21.29 -7.23
CA ILE A 100 7.65 22.05 -7.38
C ILE A 100 7.32 23.45 -7.92
N ASN A 101 8.10 24.42 -7.50
CA ASN A 101 7.95 25.79 -8.02
C ASN A 101 8.79 25.96 -9.33
N SER A 102 8.31 26.79 -10.27
CA SER A 102 8.95 26.99 -11.58
C SER A 102 10.35 27.57 -11.52
N ASN A 103 10.75 28.20 -10.41
CA ASN A 103 12.10 28.76 -10.23
C ASN A 103 13.15 27.74 -9.79
N LYS A 104 12.77 26.48 -9.54
CA LYS A 104 13.71 25.43 -9.18
C LYS A 104 14.53 24.96 -10.35
N THR A 105 15.81 24.61 -10.07
CA THR A 105 16.71 24.09 -11.08
C THR A 105 16.44 22.61 -11.37
N ILE A 106 16.86 22.15 -12.55
CA ILE A 106 16.79 20.72 -12.93
C ILE A 106 17.52 19.83 -11.94
N GLY A 107 18.69 20.26 -11.42
CA GLY A 107 19.41 19.53 -10.40
C GLY A 107 18.60 19.32 -9.11
N GLN A 108 17.90 20.36 -8.65
CA GLN A 108 17.01 20.25 -7.49
C GLN A 108 15.80 19.34 -7.78
N LEU A 109 15.30 19.37 -9.02
CA LEU A 109 14.22 18.50 -9.45
C LEU A 109 14.67 17.03 -9.46
N LYS A 110 15.83 16.72 -10.04
CA LYS A 110 16.42 15.36 -10.03
C LYS A 110 16.56 14.83 -8.60
N GLN A 111 17.15 15.62 -7.71
CA GLN A 111 17.30 15.24 -6.30
C GLN A 111 15.94 14.91 -5.64
N LEU A 112 14.92 15.76 -5.84
CA LEU A 112 13.60 15.55 -5.27
C LEU A 112 12.91 14.31 -5.85
N THR A 113 13.03 14.05 -7.16
CA THR A 113 12.45 12.85 -7.78
C THR A 113 13.07 11.57 -7.24
N ASP A 114 14.39 11.56 -7.00
CA ASP A 114 15.11 10.42 -6.44
C ASP A 114 14.76 10.21 -4.95
N GLU A 115 14.76 11.27 -4.15
CA GLU A 115 14.42 11.20 -2.71
C GLU A 115 12.98 10.72 -2.48
N LEU A 116 12.05 11.14 -3.33
CA LEU A 116 10.63 10.83 -3.19
C LEU A 116 10.18 9.62 -4.01
N ASN A 117 11.07 9.10 -4.87
CA ASN A 117 10.79 8.01 -5.82
C ASN A 117 9.51 8.27 -6.65
N VAL A 118 9.42 9.48 -7.22
CA VAL A 118 8.31 9.88 -8.10
C VAL A 118 8.84 10.15 -9.51
N SER A 119 8.03 9.86 -10.52
CA SER A 119 8.40 10.06 -11.94
C SER A 119 8.00 11.41 -12.51
N GLY A 120 7.29 12.23 -11.75
CA GLY A 120 6.88 13.56 -12.18
C GLY A 120 6.20 14.33 -11.05
N MET A 121 6.20 15.66 -11.18
CA MET A 121 5.61 16.56 -10.21
C MET A 121 4.86 17.70 -10.90
N PRO A 122 3.68 18.13 -10.38
CA PRO A 122 3.05 19.37 -10.83
C PRO A 122 3.93 20.58 -10.49
N VAL A 123 4.01 21.50 -11.43
CA VAL A 123 4.65 22.81 -11.22
C VAL A 123 3.58 23.79 -10.75
N VAL A 124 3.77 24.35 -9.57
CA VAL A 124 2.78 25.24 -8.93
C VAL A 124 3.47 26.50 -8.42
N ASP A 125 2.99 27.66 -8.87
CA ASP A 125 3.42 28.96 -8.38
C ASP A 125 2.21 29.70 -7.79
N ASP A 126 2.37 30.21 -6.58
CA ASP A 126 1.33 30.97 -5.86
C ASP A 126 -0.06 30.25 -5.82
N GLY A 127 -0.01 28.92 -5.65
CA GLY A 127 -1.21 28.08 -5.61
C GLY A 127 -1.84 27.79 -6.97
N VAL A 128 -1.25 28.27 -8.07
CA VAL A 128 -1.74 28.06 -9.44
C VAL A 128 -0.88 27.01 -10.14
N VAL A 129 -1.51 25.96 -10.68
CA VAL A 129 -0.83 24.94 -11.48
C VAL A 129 -0.40 25.55 -12.81
N LYS A 130 0.91 25.52 -13.10
CA LYS A 130 1.52 26.00 -14.37
C LYS A 130 1.71 24.87 -15.37
N GLY A 131 1.90 23.64 -14.88
CA GLY A 131 2.12 22.49 -15.73
C GLY A 131 2.53 21.27 -14.89
N ILE A 132 3.07 20.28 -15.57
CA ILE A 132 3.66 19.10 -14.96
C ILE A 132 5.05 18.90 -15.58
N VAL A 133 6.00 18.49 -14.75
CA VAL A 133 7.35 18.09 -15.18
C VAL A 133 7.56 16.63 -14.83
N THR A 134 8.08 15.86 -15.78
CA THR A 134 8.29 14.42 -15.64
C THR A 134 9.75 14.05 -15.86
N SER A 135 10.16 12.84 -15.43
CA SER A 135 11.50 12.33 -15.65
C SER A 135 11.92 12.27 -17.12
N ARG A 136 10.95 12.31 -18.05
CA ARG A 136 11.23 12.36 -19.49
C ARG A 136 11.74 13.73 -19.94
N ASP A 137 11.21 14.80 -19.31
CA ASP A 137 11.50 16.18 -19.69
C ASP A 137 12.93 16.59 -19.34
N PHE A 138 13.52 16.00 -18.29
CA PHE A 138 14.89 16.31 -17.84
C PHE A 138 15.87 15.16 -17.95
N ARG A 139 15.50 14.08 -18.68
CA ARG A 139 16.37 12.90 -18.83
C ARG A 139 17.73 13.23 -19.45
N TYR A 140 17.77 14.17 -20.37
CA TYR A 140 18.95 14.59 -21.13
C TYR A 140 19.42 16.01 -20.81
N ALA A 141 18.89 16.60 -19.75
CA ALA A 141 19.33 17.91 -19.29
C ALA A 141 20.52 17.72 -18.34
N ASP A 142 21.62 18.42 -18.61
CA ASP A 142 22.83 18.46 -17.78
C ASP A 142 22.62 19.35 -16.55
#